data_59315efcfd2811dacc319597194c355b
#
_entry.id   59315efcfd2811dacc319597194c355b
#
_cell.length_a   1.000
_cell.length_b   1.000
_cell.length_c   1.000
_cell.angle_alpha   90.00
_cell.angle_beta   90.00
_cell.angle_gamma   90.00
#
_symmetry.space_group_name_H-M   'P 1'
#
loop_
_entity.id
_entity.type
_entity.pdbx_description
1 polymer ?
#
loop_
_entity_poly.entity_id
_entity_poly.type
_entity_poly.pdbx_seq_one_letter_code
_entity_poly.pdbx_strand_id
1 'polypeptide(L)'
;HQRCTAGHTRRSVQSPLVVLFTKCEKEATFFMASQVMRITLKAYDHELVDSSAKKIIETVKKNGSQVSGPVPLPTKKEVVTILRAVHKYKDSREQFEQRTHKRLIDILTPTQKTVDALSRLEMPAGVNIDIKMKTK
;
A
#
# COMPACT_ATOMS: atom_id res chain seq x y z
N HIS A 1 14.82 59.99 -53.92
CA HIS A 1 15.50 60.10 -52.61
C HIS A 1 14.53 59.91 -51.45
N GLN A 2 14.41 58.73 -50.92
CA GLN A 2 13.87 58.52 -49.57
C GLN A 2 14.53 57.32 -48.93
N ARG A 3 15.19 57.58 -47.82
CA ARG A 3 15.86 56.57 -47.01
C ARG A 3 14.86 55.97 -46.08
N CYS A 4 14.72 54.63 -46.12
CA CYS A 4 13.99 53.87 -45.17
C CYS A 4 14.85 53.62 -43.93
N THR A 5 14.43 54.14 -42.77
CA THR A 5 15.03 53.85 -41.49
C THR A 5 14.40 52.56 -40.92
N ALA A 6 15.22 51.55 -40.80
CA ALA A 6 14.85 50.29 -40.21
C ALA A 6 14.66 50.42 -38.69
N GLY A 7 13.42 50.26 -38.24
CA GLY A 7 13.11 50.10 -36.81
C GLY A 7 13.48 48.71 -36.33
N HIS A 8 14.47 48.64 -35.48
CA HIS A 8 14.89 47.38 -34.85
C HIS A 8 14.01 47.06 -33.66
N THR A 9 12.97 46.31 -33.93
CA THR A 9 12.13 45.73 -32.83
C THR A 9 12.85 44.47 -32.32
N ARG A 10 13.51 44.61 -31.18
CA ARG A 10 14.04 43.45 -30.47
C ARG A 10 12.87 42.64 -29.93
N ARG A 11 12.48 41.58 -30.63
CA ARG A 11 11.67 40.53 -30.07
C ARG A 11 12.56 39.73 -29.12
N SER A 12 12.25 39.79 -27.83
CA SER A 12 12.81 38.92 -26.84
C SER A 12 12.37 37.47 -27.17
N VAL A 13 13.30 36.71 -27.70
CA VAL A 13 13.13 35.28 -27.92
C VAL A 13 13.17 34.64 -26.55
N GLN A 14 12.00 34.40 -25.96
CA GLN A 14 11.89 33.47 -24.85
C GLN A 14 12.25 32.11 -25.39
N SER A 15 13.40 31.62 -24.95
CA SER A 15 13.94 30.36 -25.39
C SER A 15 12.98 29.20 -24.97
N PRO A 16 12.64 28.27 -25.87
CA PRO A 16 11.76 27.14 -25.59
C PRO A 16 12.30 26.19 -24.53
N LEU A 17 13.55 26.34 -24.13
CA LEU A 17 14.21 25.53 -23.10
C LEU A 17 13.60 25.68 -21.70
N VAL A 18 13.05 26.85 -21.34
CA VAL A 18 12.41 27.03 -20.02
C VAL A 18 11.10 26.32 -19.91
N VAL A 19 10.35 26.19 -21.01
CA VAL A 19 9.06 25.47 -21.03
C VAL A 19 9.26 23.97 -20.99
N LEU A 20 10.34 23.44 -21.59
CA LEU A 20 10.72 22.04 -21.53
C LEU A 20 11.16 21.60 -20.12
N PHE A 21 11.85 22.49 -19.39
CA PHE A 21 12.32 22.19 -18.03
C PHE A 21 11.16 22.10 -17.02
N THR A 22 10.16 22.96 -17.12
CA THR A 22 8.96 22.93 -16.28
C THR A 22 8.07 21.70 -16.57
N LYS A 23 8.08 21.21 -17.82
CA LYS A 23 7.32 20.01 -18.19
C LYS A 23 7.99 18.74 -17.67
N CYS A 24 9.32 18.70 -17.64
CA CYS A 24 10.10 17.58 -17.13
C CYS A 24 9.98 17.46 -15.59
N GLU A 25 9.92 18.58 -14.85
CA GLU A 25 9.69 18.53 -13.39
C GLU A 25 8.29 18.03 -13.03
N LYS A 26 7.27 18.37 -13.81
CA LYS A 26 5.92 17.84 -13.57
C LYS A 26 5.81 16.35 -13.88
N GLU A 27 6.51 15.87 -14.89
CA GLU A 27 6.55 14.43 -15.21
C GLU A 27 7.37 13.64 -14.19
N ALA A 28 8.46 14.19 -13.67
CA ALA A 28 9.27 13.56 -12.62
C ALA A 28 8.50 13.45 -11.29
N THR A 29 7.73 14.45 -10.89
CA THR A 29 6.85 14.40 -9.71
C THR A 29 5.67 13.45 -9.90
N PHE A 30 5.15 13.31 -11.12
CA PHE A 30 4.08 12.36 -11.44
C PHE A 30 4.60 10.91 -11.44
N PHE A 31 5.83 10.68 -11.87
CA PHE A 31 6.44 9.34 -11.87
C PHE A 31 6.78 8.84 -10.46
N MET A 32 7.13 9.73 -9.53
CA MET A 32 7.35 9.40 -8.11
C MET A 32 6.04 9.14 -7.35
N ALA A 33 4.90 9.62 -7.85
CA ALA A 33 3.58 9.45 -7.23
C ALA A 33 2.96 8.06 -7.46
N SER A 34 3.60 7.16 -8.19
CA SER A 34 3.07 5.83 -8.53
C SER A 34 3.57 4.70 -7.61
N GLN A 35 4.23 5.03 -6.51
CA GLN A 35 4.59 4.05 -5.50
C GLN A 35 3.37 3.68 -4.67
N VAL A 36 3.05 2.40 -4.64
CA VAL A 36 1.96 1.85 -3.81
C VAL A 36 2.55 0.96 -2.74
N MET A 37 2.24 1.26 -1.49
CA MET A 37 2.59 0.40 -0.36
C MET A 37 1.47 -0.59 -0.12
N ARG A 38 1.77 -1.87 -0.26
CA ARG A 38 0.84 -2.96 -0.01
C ARG A 38 1.10 -3.57 1.35
N ILE A 39 0.09 -3.54 2.20
CA ILE A 39 0.12 -4.13 3.54
C ILE A 39 -0.78 -5.36 3.53
N THR A 40 -0.23 -6.50 3.90
CA THR A 40 -0.99 -7.74 4.08
C THR A 40 -1.02 -8.09 5.55
N LEU A 41 -2.22 -8.20 6.12
CA LEU A 41 -2.44 -8.63 7.49
C LEU A 41 -2.84 -10.11 7.50
N LYS A 42 -2.27 -10.87 8.41
CA LYS A 42 -2.59 -12.29 8.62
C LYS A 42 -2.79 -12.56 10.10
N ALA A 43 -3.86 -13.21 10.45
CA ALA A 43 -4.09 -13.71 11.81
C ALA A 43 -5.07 -14.88 11.82
N TYR A 44 -5.12 -15.58 12.92
CA TYR A 44 -6.05 -16.70 13.13
C TYR A 44 -7.42 -16.22 13.57
N ASP A 45 -7.50 -15.02 14.17
CA ASP A 45 -8.74 -14.41 14.64
C ASP A 45 -9.18 -13.29 13.69
N HIS A 46 -10.43 -13.37 13.22
CA HIS A 46 -10.99 -12.36 12.31
C HIS A 46 -11.23 -11.01 13.00
N GLU A 47 -11.60 -10.99 14.27
CA GLU A 47 -11.86 -9.75 15.01
C GLU A 47 -10.58 -8.94 15.21
N LEU A 48 -9.48 -9.61 15.54
CA LEU A 48 -8.17 -8.98 15.71
C LEU A 48 -7.66 -8.39 14.40
N VAL A 49 -7.85 -9.09 13.27
CA VAL A 49 -7.44 -8.59 11.95
C VAL A 49 -8.23 -7.34 11.58
N ASP A 50 -9.54 -7.34 11.79
CA ASP A 50 -10.40 -6.21 11.43
C ASP A 50 -10.14 -4.98 12.32
N SER A 51 -9.91 -5.18 13.61
CA SER A 51 -9.53 -4.13 14.55
C SER A 51 -8.18 -3.50 14.17
N SER A 52 -7.21 -4.32 13.83
CA SER A 52 -5.89 -3.89 13.38
C SER A 52 -5.95 -3.13 12.06
N ALA A 53 -6.75 -3.60 11.11
CA ALA A 53 -6.97 -2.92 9.83
C ALA A 53 -7.56 -1.52 10.03
N LYS A 54 -8.54 -1.37 10.91
CA LYS A 54 -9.13 -0.06 11.25
C LYS A 54 -8.10 0.90 11.81
N LYS A 55 -7.27 0.46 12.78
CA LYS A 55 -6.19 1.27 13.37
C LYS A 55 -5.18 1.76 12.32
N ILE A 56 -4.78 0.88 11.40
CA ILE A 56 -3.86 1.24 10.30
C ILE A 56 -4.49 2.30 9.41
N ILE A 57 -5.74 2.10 8.98
CA ILE A 57 -6.44 3.02 8.09
C ILE A 57 -6.60 4.40 8.74
N GLU A 58 -6.95 4.46 10.02
CA GLU A 58 -7.07 5.72 10.76
C GLU A 58 -5.74 6.47 10.86
N THR A 59 -4.67 5.75 11.15
CA THR A 59 -3.31 6.32 11.23
C THR A 59 -2.86 6.88 9.88
N VAL A 60 -3.10 6.14 8.80
CA VAL A 60 -2.73 6.57 7.44
C VAL A 60 -3.55 7.76 6.98
N LYS A 61 -4.86 7.78 7.28
CA LYS A 61 -5.75 8.92 6.98
C LYS A 61 -5.33 10.19 7.74
N LYS A 62 -4.92 10.08 9.00
CA LYS A 62 -4.38 11.20 9.79
C LYS A 62 -3.14 11.83 9.15
N ASN A 63 -2.34 11.04 8.47
CA ASN A 63 -1.14 11.50 7.75
C ASN A 63 -1.43 12.02 6.33
N GLY A 64 -2.71 12.06 5.92
CA GLY A 64 -3.12 12.60 4.63
C GLY A 64 -2.87 11.70 3.42
N SER A 65 -2.47 10.44 3.62
CA SER A 65 -2.29 9.48 2.53
C SER A 65 -3.62 8.85 2.12
N GLN A 66 -3.78 8.58 0.83
CA GLN A 66 -4.95 7.87 0.32
C GLN A 66 -4.83 6.38 0.57
N VAL A 67 -5.90 5.78 1.05
CA VAL A 67 -5.99 4.35 1.34
C VAL A 67 -7.05 3.73 0.46
N SER A 68 -6.69 2.66 -0.24
CA SER A 68 -7.66 1.73 -0.81
C SER A 68 -8.08 0.76 0.30
N GLY A 69 -9.36 0.70 0.60
CA GLY A 69 -9.92 0.04 1.78
C GLY A 69 -9.49 -1.43 1.97
N PRO A 70 -9.74 -1.99 3.16
CA PRO A 70 -9.33 -3.34 3.46
C PRO A 70 -10.09 -4.32 2.56
N VAL A 71 -9.34 -5.05 1.73
CA VAL A 71 -9.90 -6.10 0.86
C VAL A 71 -9.76 -7.43 1.57
N PRO A 72 -10.86 -8.17 1.83
CA PRO A 72 -10.77 -9.50 2.38
C PRO A 72 -10.23 -10.45 1.32
N LEU A 73 -9.18 -11.19 1.66
CA LEU A 73 -8.65 -12.26 0.84
C LEU A 73 -9.24 -13.60 1.30
N PRO A 74 -9.27 -14.63 0.43
CA PRO A 74 -9.75 -15.96 0.81
C PRO A 74 -9.03 -16.49 2.05
N THR A 75 -9.79 -17.01 3.00
CA THR A 75 -9.26 -17.59 4.23
C THR A 75 -8.60 -18.94 3.91
N LYS A 76 -7.34 -19.09 4.31
CA LYS A 76 -6.65 -20.38 4.20
C LYS A 76 -7.14 -21.30 5.30
N LYS A 77 -7.68 -22.44 4.91
CA LYS A 77 -8.21 -23.46 5.80
C LYS A 77 -7.30 -24.69 5.73
N GLU A 78 -6.78 -25.12 6.87
CA GLU A 78 -6.00 -26.36 7.01
C GLU A 78 -6.74 -27.27 7.96
N VAL A 79 -7.05 -28.47 7.50
CA VAL A 79 -7.74 -29.50 8.30
C VAL A 79 -6.77 -30.64 8.60
N VAL A 80 -6.60 -30.95 9.87
CA VAL A 80 -5.74 -32.02 10.34
C VAL A 80 -6.62 -33.06 11.00
N THR A 81 -6.52 -34.32 10.54
CA THR A 81 -7.24 -35.44 11.09
C THR A 81 -6.29 -36.29 11.94
N ILE A 82 -6.65 -36.50 13.20
CA ILE A 82 -5.85 -37.26 14.16
C ILE A 82 -6.68 -38.44 14.69
N LEU A 83 -6.03 -39.57 14.85
CA LEU A 83 -6.64 -40.74 15.51
C LEU A 83 -6.75 -40.50 17.02
N ARG A 84 -7.91 -40.80 17.61
CA ARG A 84 -8.10 -40.66 19.07
C ARG A 84 -7.41 -41.76 19.85
N ALA A 85 -7.34 -42.96 19.28
CA ALA A 85 -6.73 -44.14 19.93
C ALA A 85 -5.34 -44.42 19.33
N VAL A 86 -4.44 -44.92 20.17
CA VAL A 86 -3.10 -45.33 19.76
C VAL A 86 -3.12 -46.60 18.91
N HIS A 87 -4.09 -47.48 19.10
CA HIS A 87 -4.17 -48.76 18.44
C HIS A 87 -5.62 -49.20 18.21
N LYS A 88 -5.89 -49.93 17.14
CA LYS A 88 -7.12 -50.65 16.79
C LYS A 88 -8.29 -49.81 16.25
N TYR A 89 -8.63 -48.67 16.85
CA TYR A 89 -9.85 -47.91 16.50
C TYR A 89 -9.58 -46.92 15.36
N LYS A 90 -9.61 -47.43 14.13
CA LYS A 90 -9.38 -46.63 12.91
C LYS A 90 -10.49 -45.60 12.64
N ASP A 91 -11.75 -45.92 12.99
CA ASP A 91 -12.90 -45.07 12.69
C ASP A 91 -13.09 -43.93 13.70
N SER A 92 -12.42 -44.02 14.86
CA SER A 92 -12.45 -42.97 15.87
C SER A 92 -11.36 -41.92 15.56
N ARG A 93 -11.77 -40.86 14.90
CA ARG A 93 -10.88 -39.74 14.47
C ARG A 93 -11.40 -38.43 15.00
N GLU A 94 -10.49 -37.51 15.19
CA GLU A 94 -10.77 -36.13 15.53
C GLU A 94 -10.16 -35.20 14.47
N GLN A 95 -10.94 -34.24 14.01
CA GLN A 95 -10.48 -33.27 13.02
C GLN A 95 -10.30 -31.91 13.67
N PHE A 96 -9.14 -31.32 13.45
CA PHE A 96 -8.81 -29.96 13.85
C PHE A 96 -8.69 -29.08 12.62
N GLU A 97 -9.14 -27.85 12.74
CA GLU A 97 -9.14 -26.87 11.68
C GLU A 97 -8.37 -25.63 12.11
N GLN A 98 -7.44 -25.19 11.26
CA GLN A 98 -6.74 -23.94 11.40
C GLN A 98 -7.14 -23.00 10.28
N ARG A 99 -7.69 -21.86 10.63
CA ARG A 99 -8.09 -20.81 9.67
C ARG A 99 -7.16 -19.64 9.78
N THR A 100 -6.58 -19.22 8.65
CA THR A 100 -5.78 -18.00 8.56
C THR A 100 -6.55 -16.97 7.79
N HIS A 101 -6.98 -15.90 8.47
CA HIS A 101 -7.65 -14.76 7.86
C HIS A 101 -6.63 -13.79 7.30
N LYS A 102 -6.91 -13.26 6.10
CA LYS A 102 -6.03 -12.31 5.41
C LYS A 102 -6.81 -11.06 5.02
N ARG A 103 -6.16 -9.90 5.17
CA ARG A 103 -6.67 -8.61 4.69
C ARG A 103 -5.58 -7.90 3.94
N LEU A 104 -5.96 -7.22 2.86
CA LEU A 104 -5.07 -6.46 2.01
C LEU A 104 -5.44 -4.99 2.10
N ILE A 105 -4.45 -4.14 2.36
CA ILE A 105 -4.59 -2.68 2.38
C ILE A 105 -3.54 -2.11 1.44
N ASP A 106 -3.99 -1.32 0.46
CA ASP A 106 -3.10 -0.60 -0.44
C ASP A 106 -3.11 0.89 -0.06
N ILE A 107 -1.93 1.43 0.21
CA ILE A 107 -1.72 2.85 0.48
C ILE A 107 -1.17 3.47 -0.79
N LEU A 108 -1.93 4.41 -1.35
CA LEU A 108 -1.53 5.21 -2.48
C LEU A 108 -0.70 6.39 -1.96
N THR A 109 0.39 6.72 -2.63
CA THR A 109 1.27 7.83 -2.23
C THR A 109 1.78 7.76 -0.78
N PRO A 110 2.60 6.74 -0.43
CA PRO A 110 3.17 6.66 0.89
C PRO A 110 4.18 7.80 1.11
N THR A 111 4.02 8.56 2.18
CA THR A 111 4.99 9.56 2.63
C THR A 111 5.89 8.95 3.70
N GLN A 112 7.09 9.52 3.88
CA GLN A 112 8.02 9.08 4.95
C GLN A 112 7.34 9.12 6.32
N LYS A 113 6.54 10.16 6.57
CA LYS A 113 5.75 10.27 7.82
C LYS A 113 4.77 9.13 8.03
N THR A 114 4.18 8.62 6.94
CA THR A 114 3.26 7.47 6.99
C THR A 114 4.00 6.19 7.37
N VAL A 115 5.19 5.97 6.81
CA VAL A 115 6.03 4.82 7.11
C VAL A 115 6.48 4.84 8.57
N ASP A 116 6.94 5.99 9.08
CA ASP A 116 7.35 6.17 10.47
C ASP A 116 6.17 5.97 11.44
N ALA A 117 4.99 6.45 11.10
CA ALA A 117 3.79 6.26 11.90
C ALA A 117 3.35 4.79 11.96
N LEU A 118 3.48 4.05 10.85
CA LEU A 118 3.17 2.62 10.81
C LEU A 118 4.16 1.79 11.61
N SER A 119 5.46 2.15 11.62
CA SER A 119 6.45 1.44 12.43
C SER A 119 6.29 1.65 13.93
N ARG A 120 5.68 2.77 14.34
CA ARG A 120 5.38 3.08 15.77
C ARG A 120 4.03 2.54 16.22
N LEU A 121 3.22 2.00 15.29
CA LEU A 121 1.90 1.52 15.62
C LEU A 121 1.96 0.23 16.44
N GLU A 122 1.38 0.25 17.62
CA GLU A 122 1.26 -0.93 18.47
C GLU A 122 0.15 -1.84 17.95
N MET A 123 0.54 -3.06 17.58
CA MET A 123 -0.37 -4.10 17.13
C MET A 123 -0.60 -5.14 18.20
N PRO A 124 -1.81 -5.70 18.28
CA PRO A 124 -2.06 -6.82 19.19
C PRO A 124 -1.21 -8.03 18.80
N ALA A 125 -0.79 -8.78 19.81
CA ALA A 125 -0.12 -10.06 19.59
C ALA A 125 -1.04 -11.01 18.80
N GLY A 126 -0.49 -11.73 17.83
CA GLY A 126 -1.24 -12.65 16.98
C GLY A 126 -1.57 -12.12 15.58
N VAL A 127 -1.26 -10.87 15.27
CA VAL A 127 -1.39 -10.30 13.93
C VAL A 127 -0.01 -10.17 13.29
N ASN A 128 0.19 -10.83 12.16
CA ASN A 128 1.39 -10.68 11.34
C ASN A 128 1.15 -9.65 10.24
N ILE A 129 2.11 -8.74 10.06
CA ILE A 129 2.06 -7.66 9.08
C ILE A 129 3.20 -7.84 8.09
N ASP A 130 2.84 -7.98 6.82
CA ASP A 130 3.79 -7.98 5.71
C ASP A 130 3.64 -6.67 4.92
N ILE A 131 4.67 -5.86 4.86
CA ILE A 131 4.70 -4.61 4.12
C ILE A 131 5.55 -4.79 2.86
N LYS A 132 4.97 -4.52 1.71
CA LYS A 132 5.67 -4.57 0.41
C LYS A 132 5.47 -3.27 -0.35
N MET A 133 6.57 -2.69 -0.83
CA MET A 133 6.52 -1.55 -1.75
C MET A 133 6.38 -2.08 -3.17
N LYS A 134 5.40 -1.58 -3.90
CA LYS A 134 5.23 -1.84 -5.33
C LYS A 134 5.42 -0.55 -6.10
N THR A 135 6.35 -0.55 -7.02
CA THR A 135 6.43 0.43 -8.10
C THR A 135 5.58 -0.06 -9.26
N LYS A 136 4.69 0.80 -9.73
CA LYS A 136 3.82 0.48 -10.86
C LYS A 136 4.50 0.85 -12.18
#